data_d626f0927d3d49f87f6c1bd60b6c6210
#
_entry.id   d626f0927d3d49f87f6c1bd60b6c6210
#
_cell.length_a   1.000
_cell.length_b   1.000
_cell.length_c   1.000
_cell.angle_alpha   90.00
_cell.angle_beta   90.00
_cell.angle_gamma   90.00
#
_symmetry.space_group_name_H-M   'P 1'
#
loop_
_entity.id
_entity.type
_entity.pdbx_description
1 polymer ?
#
loop_
_entity_poly.entity_id
_entity_poly.type
_entity_poly.pdbx_seq_one_letter_code
_entity_poly.pdbx_strand_id
1 'polypeptide(L)'
;MKYAKTLQAALIARLGNKVEFMPGWDKQRRVPWQPNGVPVALLFHHTAGAATESTNSKHPGNQKGANRGVINFVQNHYEVPAANFTLDRDGTVYVHSAFPVWHAGKGSFKGVKPFDTLGIPKDMGNDYMLGVEVVSKGRKRDFTHAQKVSLGKLANACKDASGWKGFWKRLPNHRTWTSRKVDTRYSLTALRSWATLYR
;
A
#
# COMPACT_ATOMS: atom_id res chain seq x y z
N MET A 1 13.78 -2.48 -14.29
CA MET A 1 14.84 -1.94 -13.39
C MET A 1 14.75 -0.43 -13.16
N LYS A 2 14.43 0.42 -14.15
CA LYS A 2 14.36 1.89 -13.96
C LYS A 2 13.34 2.30 -12.88
N TYR A 3 12.11 1.77 -12.90
CA TYR A 3 11.09 2.10 -11.91
C TYR A 3 11.49 1.74 -10.48
N ALA A 4 12.05 0.55 -10.23
CA ALA A 4 12.48 0.15 -8.89
C ALA A 4 13.49 1.12 -8.27
N LYS A 5 14.50 1.56 -9.05
CA LYS A 5 15.48 2.57 -8.60
C LYS A 5 14.82 3.91 -8.27
N THR A 6 13.89 4.38 -9.12
CA THR A 6 13.15 5.62 -8.87
C THR A 6 12.27 5.53 -7.64
N LEU A 7 11.59 4.38 -7.45
CA LEU A 7 10.78 4.13 -6.25
C LEU A 7 11.64 4.09 -4.99
N GLN A 8 12.80 3.41 -5.03
CA GLN A 8 13.74 3.37 -3.90
C GLN A 8 14.17 4.77 -3.47
N ALA A 9 14.62 5.59 -4.41
CA ALA A 9 15.04 6.96 -4.14
C ALA A 9 13.91 7.79 -3.51
N ALA A 10 12.70 7.70 -4.06
CA ALA A 10 11.54 8.42 -3.54
C ALA A 10 11.13 7.94 -2.13
N LEU A 11 11.18 6.63 -1.86
CA LEU A 11 10.87 6.06 -0.56
C LEU A 11 11.88 6.51 0.50
N ILE A 12 13.18 6.46 0.20
CA ILE A 12 14.24 6.91 1.11
C ILE A 12 14.09 8.41 1.40
N ALA A 13 13.88 9.23 0.37
CA ALA A 13 13.73 10.67 0.52
C ALA A 13 12.52 11.06 1.40
N ARG A 14 11.40 10.30 1.32
CA ARG A 14 10.18 10.62 2.04
C ARG A 14 10.06 9.97 3.41
N LEU A 15 10.55 8.75 3.57
CA LEU A 15 10.37 7.93 4.77
C LEU A 15 11.63 7.88 5.66
N GLY A 16 12.82 8.16 5.11
CA GLY A 16 14.08 8.09 5.84
C GLY A 16 14.30 6.71 6.47
N ASN A 17 14.52 6.68 7.78
CA ASN A 17 14.72 5.44 8.54
C ASN A 17 13.44 4.61 8.78
N LYS A 18 12.29 5.06 8.26
CA LYS A 18 11.00 4.34 8.31
C LYS A 18 10.73 3.51 7.07
N VAL A 19 11.76 3.17 6.29
CA VAL A 19 11.64 2.24 5.15
C VAL A 19 12.65 1.09 5.31
N GLU A 20 12.19 -0.13 5.04
CA GLU A 20 12.99 -1.36 5.05
C GLU A 20 12.70 -2.16 3.79
N PHE A 21 13.74 -2.46 3.01
CA PHE A 21 13.61 -3.22 1.77
C PHE A 21 13.81 -4.72 2.05
N MET A 22 12.81 -5.53 1.72
CA MET A 22 12.84 -6.97 1.92
C MET A 22 13.70 -7.65 0.85
N PRO A 23 14.28 -8.83 1.13
CA PRO A 23 15.07 -9.57 0.14
C PRO A 23 14.30 -9.77 -1.17
N GLY A 24 14.92 -9.46 -2.31
CA GLY A 24 14.32 -9.65 -3.63
C GLY A 24 13.27 -8.61 -4.05
N TRP A 25 13.04 -7.56 -3.29
CA TRP A 25 12.02 -6.53 -3.55
C TRP A 25 12.13 -5.90 -4.95
N ASP A 26 13.32 -5.85 -5.53
CA ASP A 26 13.61 -5.27 -6.86
C ASP A 26 13.57 -6.30 -8.00
N LYS A 27 13.21 -7.55 -7.71
CA LYS A 27 13.22 -8.68 -8.66
C LYS A 27 11.89 -9.44 -8.70
N GLN A 28 11.23 -9.64 -7.54
CA GLN A 28 10.01 -10.42 -7.43
C GLN A 28 8.84 -9.75 -8.17
N ARG A 29 8.24 -10.47 -9.12
CA ARG A 29 7.12 -9.96 -9.93
C ARG A 29 6.32 -11.10 -10.55
N ARG A 30 5.03 -10.86 -10.78
CA ARG A 30 4.16 -11.70 -11.60
C ARG A 30 4.37 -11.44 -13.10
N VAL A 31 4.28 -10.16 -13.48
CA VAL A 31 4.34 -9.65 -14.85
C VAL A 31 4.96 -8.24 -14.82
N PRO A 32 5.35 -7.67 -15.97
CA PRO A 32 5.67 -6.23 -16.04
C PRO A 32 4.46 -5.36 -15.74
N TRP A 33 4.68 -4.14 -15.22
CA TRP A 33 3.61 -3.15 -15.04
C TRP A 33 2.87 -2.85 -16.34
N GLN A 34 1.54 -2.77 -16.25
CA GLN A 34 0.66 -2.37 -17.33
C GLN A 34 0.09 -0.96 -17.09
N PRO A 35 -0.20 -0.17 -18.15
CA PRO A 35 0.20 -0.40 -19.56
C PRO A 35 1.62 0.09 -19.87
N ASN A 36 2.21 0.97 -19.05
CA ASN A 36 3.38 1.78 -19.42
C ASN A 36 4.63 1.52 -18.57
N GLY A 37 4.77 0.33 -17.98
CA GLY A 37 5.93 -0.04 -17.15
C GLY A 37 5.98 0.63 -15.78
N VAL A 38 4.89 1.32 -15.35
CA VAL A 38 4.72 1.93 -14.03
C VAL A 38 3.31 1.73 -13.49
N PRO A 39 3.11 1.63 -12.17
CA PRO A 39 1.77 1.51 -11.60
C PRO A 39 0.94 2.78 -11.80
N VAL A 40 -0.38 2.62 -11.88
CA VAL A 40 -1.30 3.75 -12.08
C VAL A 40 -1.98 4.23 -10.80
N ALA A 41 -1.93 3.44 -9.70
CA ALA A 41 -2.54 3.79 -8.42
C ALA A 41 -1.88 3.01 -7.26
N LEU A 42 -2.17 3.44 -6.01
CA LEU A 42 -1.87 2.73 -4.77
C LEU A 42 -3.18 2.33 -4.09
N LEU A 43 -3.45 1.03 -4.02
CA LEU A 43 -4.62 0.45 -3.39
C LEU A 43 -4.36 0.22 -1.90
N PHE A 44 -5.25 0.77 -1.05
CA PHE A 44 -5.14 0.64 0.40
C PHE A 44 -5.90 -0.57 0.92
N HIS A 45 -5.19 -1.39 1.71
CA HIS A 45 -5.72 -2.55 2.44
C HIS A 45 -5.46 -2.42 3.94
N HIS A 46 -6.02 -3.33 4.75
CA HIS A 46 -5.59 -3.62 6.10
C HIS A 46 -5.54 -5.14 6.32
N THR A 47 -4.60 -5.58 7.14
CA THR A 47 -4.27 -7.00 7.30
C THR A 47 -5.35 -7.82 8.00
N ALA A 48 -6.28 -7.19 8.72
CA ALA A 48 -7.35 -7.82 9.52
C ALA A 48 -6.87 -8.84 10.57
N GLY A 49 -5.57 -8.98 10.75
CA GLY A 49 -4.94 -9.96 11.66
C GLY A 49 -3.96 -9.36 12.66
N ALA A 50 -3.86 -8.03 12.74
CA ALA A 50 -2.93 -7.37 13.65
C ALA A 50 -3.20 -7.67 15.12
N ALA A 51 -2.14 -7.79 15.90
CA ALA A 51 -2.23 -8.15 17.32
C ALA A 51 -2.97 -7.11 18.17
N THR A 52 -3.00 -5.82 17.78
CA THR A 52 -3.49 -4.75 18.64
C THR A 52 -4.40 -3.75 17.92
N GLU A 53 -5.37 -3.20 18.66
CA GLU A 53 -6.21 -2.08 18.23
C GLU A 53 -5.75 -0.74 18.81
N SER A 54 -4.75 -0.75 19.72
CA SER A 54 -4.23 0.47 20.36
C SER A 54 -3.59 1.41 19.35
N THR A 55 -3.84 2.71 19.52
CA THR A 55 -3.15 3.78 18.79
C THR A 55 -2.00 4.38 19.59
N ASN A 56 -1.79 3.96 20.86
CA ASN A 56 -0.72 4.43 21.72
C ASN A 56 0.64 3.96 21.20
N SER A 57 1.56 4.88 20.93
CA SER A 57 2.90 4.57 20.41
C SER A 57 3.75 3.70 21.36
N LYS A 58 3.49 3.76 22.68
CA LYS A 58 4.19 2.96 23.70
C LYS A 58 3.65 1.53 23.84
N HIS A 59 2.54 1.20 23.16
CA HIS A 59 1.97 -0.15 23.25
C HIS A 59 2.94 -1.17 22.62
N PRO A 60 3.19 -2.35 23.26
CA PRO A 60 4.15 -3.34 22.75
C PRO A 60 3.91 -3.74 21.28
N GLY A 61 2.65 -3.88 20.84
CA GLY A 61 2.30 -4.17 19.44
C GLY A 61 2.60 -3.03 18.45
N ASN A 62 2.96 -1.84 18.93
CA ASN A 62 3.32 -0.67 18.11
C ASN A 62 4.84 -0.45 18.04
N GLN A 63 5.65 -1.34 18.61
CA GLN A 63 7.10 -1.30 18.50
C GLN A 63 7.55 -1.87 17.15
N LYS A 64 8.68 -1.38 16.64
CA LYS A 64 9.28 -1.90 15.40
C LYS A 64 9.50 -3.41 15.50
N GLY A 65 9.06 -4.14 14.48
CA GLY A 65 9.20 -5.59 14.41
C GLY A 65 8.21 -6.40 15.26
N ALA A 66 7.33 -5.78 16.04
CA ALA A 66 6.33 -6.49 16.84
C ALA A 66 5.34 -7.30 15.99
N ASN A 67 5.15 -6.93 14.73
CA ASN A 67 4.25 -7.60 13.79
C ASN A 67 5.00 -8.38 12.69
N ARG A 68 6.22 -8.85 12.98
CA ARG A 68 7.08 -9.55 12.01
C ARG A 68 6.39 -10.77 11.37
N GLY A 69 5.53 -11.47 12.10
CA GLY A 69 4.73 -12.58 11.55
C GLY A 69 3.83 -12.16 10.39
N VAL A 70 3.17 -11.00 10.49
CA VAL A 70 2.35 -10.44 9.40
C VAL A 70 3.22 -10.01 8.22
N ILE A 71 4.37 -9.38 8.49
CA ILE A 71 5.31 -8.92 7.47
C ILE A 71 5.84 -10.12 6.67
N ASN A 72 6.27 -11.18 7.38
CA ASN A 72 6.74 -12.42 6.77
C ASN A 72 5.65 -13.16 6.00
N PHE A 73 4.40 -13.14 6.49
CA PHE A 73 3.26 -13.68 5.76
C PHE A 73 3.06 -12.97 4.42
N VAL A 74 3.05 -11.64 4.41
CA VAL A 74 2.93 -10.86 3.15
C VAL A 74 4.07 -11.17 2.19
N GLN A 75 5.30 -11.34 2.71
CA GLN A 75 6.48 -11.64 1.90
C GLN A 75 6.43 -13.02 1.24
N ASN A 76 5.93 -14.05 1.95
CA ASN A 76 6.20 -15.45 1.60
C ASN A 76 4.94 -16.31 1.37
N HIS A 77 3.73 -15.73 1.40
CA HIS A 77 2.48 -16.50 1.33
C HIS A 77 2.21 -17.10 -0.06
N TYR A 78 2.69 -16.47 -1.11
CA TYR A 78 2.57 -16.92 -2.50
C TYR A 78 3.96 -16.98 -3.15
N GLU A 79 4.03 -17.41 -4.40
CA GLU A 79 5.25 -17.37 -5.24
C GLU A 79 5.85 -15.96 -5.35
N VAL A 80 5.01 -14.93 -5.23
CA VAL A 80 5.39 -13.53 -5.10
C VAL A 80 4.66 -12.92 -3.91
N PRO A 81 5.12 -11.79 -3.35
CA PRO A 81 4.48 -11.17 -2.19
C PRO A 81 2.97 -10.93 -2.36
N ALA A 82 2.25 -10.98 -1.23
CA ALA A 82 0.81 -10.71 -1.17
C ALA A 82 0.46 -9.22 -1.19
N ALA A 83 1.45 -8.33 -1.15
CA ALA A 83 1.33 -6.89 -1.38
C ALA A 83 2.70 -6.29 -1.69
N ASN A 84 2.73 -5.06 -2.25
CA ASN A 84 3.98 -4.34 -2.50
C ASN A 84 4.61 -3.82 -1.20
N PHE A 85 3.77 -3.41 -0.27
CA PHE A 85 4.18 -2.82 1.00
C PHE A 85 3.39 -3.39 2.16
N THR A 86 4.07 -3.54 3.31
CA THR A 86 3.41 -3.65 4.61
C THR A 86 3.77 -2.44 5.45
N LEU A 87 2.78 -1.77 6.02
CA LEU A 87 2.97 -0.64 6.92
C LEU A 87 2.71 -1.08 8.36
N ASP A 88 3.79 -1.24 9.13
CA ASP A 88 3.73 -1.65 10.53
C ASP A 88 3.20 -0.53 11.44
N ARG A 89 2.80 -0.88 12.64
CA ARG A 89 2.14 0.01 13.60
C ARG A 89 3.03 1.14 14.13
N ASP A 90 4.36 0.94 14.10
CA ASP A 90 5.35 1.98 14.42
C ASP A 90 5.60 2.97 13.26
N GLY A 91 4.95 2.76 12.13
CA GLY A 91 5.12 3.56 10.91
C GLY A 91 6.24 3.08 9.99
N THR A 92 6.90 1.97 10.26
CA THR A 92 7.88 1.39 9.33
C THR A 92 7.18 0.77 8.13
N VAL A 93 7.64 1.13 6.92
CA VAL A 93 7.18 0.59 5.65
C VAL A 93 8.15 -0.49 5.20
N TYR A 94 7.68 -1.73 5.10
CA TYR A 94 8.43 -2.85 4.53
C TYR A 94 8.10 -2.96 3.05
N VAL A 95 9.11 -2.90 2.19
CA VAL A 95 8.98 -2.95 0.73
C VAL A 95 9.21 -4.38 0.27
N HIS A 96 8.18 -5.08 -0.15
CA HIS A 96 8.22 -6.47 -0.60
C HIS A 96 8.49 -6.60 -2.09
N SER A 97 7.94 -5.69 -2.91
CA SER A 97 8.18 -5.66 -4.34
C SER A 97 7.93 -4.29 -4.95
N ALA A 98 8.79 -3.89 -5.91
CA ALA A 98 8.56 -2.74 -6.78
C ALA A 98 7.67 -3.06 -8.00
N PHE A 99 7.18 -4.29 -8.15
CA PHE A 99 6.50 -4.81 -9.34
C PHE A 99 5.14 -5.39 -9.02
N PRO A 100 4.32 -5.77 -10.04
CA PRO A 100 3.03 -6.43 -9.84
C PRO A 100 3.13 -7.68 -8.97
N VAL A 101 2.29 -7.74 -7.95
CA VAL A 101 2.17 -8.85 -7.01
C VAL A 101 0.70 -9.15 -6.72
N TRP A 102 0.40 -10.14 -5.88
CA TRP A 102 -0.97 -10.47 -5.50
C TRP A 102 -1.47 -9.55 -4.38
N HIS A 103 -2.55 -8.76 -4.61
CA HIS A 103 -3.20 -7.97 -3.54
C HIS A 103 -4.63 -7.55 -3.87
N ALA A 104 -4.94 -7.20 -5.12
CA ALA A 104 -6.22 -6.58 -5.47
C ALA A 104 -7.36 -7.59 -5.64
N GLY A 105 -7.03 -8.84 -6.05
CA GLY A 105 -8.03 -9.83 -6.39
C GLY A 105 -8.96 -9.37 -7.53
N LYS A 106 -10.10 -10.07 -7.69
CA LYS A 106 -11.11 -9.71 -8.71
C LYS A 106 -11.89 -8.47 -8.32
N GLY A 107 -12.10 -7.54 -9.25
CA GLY A 107 -12.84 -6.31 -9.05
C GLY A 107 -12.87 -5.42 -10.29
N SER A 108 -13.46 -4.23 -10.16
CA SER A 108 -13.53 -3.25 -11.25
C SER A 108 -13.83 -1.86 -10.71
N PHE A 109 -13.30 -0.84 -11.38
CA PHE A 109 -13.70 0.55 -11.17
C PHE A 109 -14.76 1.05 -12.16
N LYS A 110 -15.34 0.17 -13.00
CA LYS A 110 -16.37 0.57 -13.96
C LYS A 110 -17.54 1.29 -13.23
N GLY A 111 -17.79 2.55 -13.58
CA GLY A 111 -18.82 3.38 -12.96
C GLY A 111 -18.49 3.91 -11.55
N VAL A 112 -17.30 3.66 -11.03
CA VAL A 112 -16.86 4.13 -9.69
C VAL A 112 -16.01 5.38 -9.84
N LYS A 113 -16.62 6.56 -9.87
CA LYS A 113 -15.90 7.84 -10.00
C LYS A 113 -15.09 8.16 -8.73
N PRO A 114 -13.90 8.74 -8.87
CA PRO A 114 -13.20 9.13 -10.11
C PRO A 114 -12.28 8.02 -10.66
N PHE A 115 -12.32 6.79 -10.12
CA PHE A 115 -11.38 5.72 -10.41
C PHE A 115 -11.61 5.04 -11.77
N ASP A 116 -12.83 5.13 -12.32
CA ASP A 116 -13.15 4.64 -13.67
C ASP A 116 -12.27 5.25 -14.77
N THR A 117 -11.72 6.45 -14.53
CA THR A 117 -10.78 7.13 -15.44
C THR A 117 -9.35 6.55 -15.42
N LEU A 118 -9.06 5.60 -14.55
CA LEU A 118 -7.72 4.96 -14.46
C LEU A 118 -7.46 3.96 -15.59
N GLY A 119 -8.50 3.55 -16.32
CA GLY A 119 -8.37 2.62 -17.44
C GLY A 119 -7.95 1.21 -17.02
N ILE A 120 -8.21 0.80 -15.76
CA ILE A 120 -7.87 -0.55 -15.27
C ILE A 120 -8.95 -1.52 -15.74
N PRO A 121 -8.60 -2.56 -16.52
CA PRO A 121 -9.56 -3.59 -16.92
C PRO A 121 -10.10 -4.36 -15.72
N LYS A 122 -11.30 -4.92 -15.87
CA LYS A 122 -11.89 -5.80 -14.83
C LYS A 122 -10.91 -6.91 -14.48
N ASP A 123 -10.78 -7.18 -13.17
CA ASP A 123 -9.94 -8.23 -12.58
C ASP A 123 -8.41 -8.07 -12.77
N MET A 124 -7.95 -6.95 -13.36
CA MET A 124 -6.53 -6.69 -13.64
C MET A 124 -5.85 -5.79 -12.59
N GLY A 125 -6.46 -5.60 -11.41
CA GLY A 125 -5.93 -4.69 -10.38
C GLY A 125 -4.50 -4.97 -9.96
N ASN A 126 -4.11 -6.24 -9.85
CA ASN A 126 -2.76 -6.67 -9.50
C ASN A 126 -1.67 -6.17 -10.48
N ASP A 127 -2.00 -6.03 -11.75
CA ASP A 127 -1.04 -5.72 -12.82
C ASP A 127 -0.92 -4.21 -13.07
N TYR A 128 -1.82 -3.43 -12.47
CA TYR A 128 -1.93 -1.97 -12.66
C TYR A 128 -1.68 -1.16 -11.39
N MET A 129 -1.90 -1.74 -10.20
CA MET A 129 -1.82 -1.01 -8.93
C MET A 129 -0.75 -1.57 -8.00
N LEU A 130 -0.09 -0.67 -7.27
CA LEU A 130 0.61 -1.02 -6.04
C LEU A 130 -0.42 -1.33 -4.94
N GLY A 131 -0.07 -2.23 -4.02
CA GLY A 131 -0.87 -2.51 -2.83
C GLY A 131 -0.11 -2.24 -1.54
N VAL A 132 -0.77 -1.64 -0.55
CA VAL A 132 -0.23 -1.50 0.82
C VAL A 132 -1.15 -2.16 1.83
N GLU A 133 -0.61 -3.12 2.57
CA GLU A 133 -1.25 -3.76 3.71
C GLU A 133 -0.88 -3.00 4.99
N VAL A 134 -1.83 -2.28 5.57
CA VAL A 134 -1.65 -1.58 6.84
C VAL A 134 -1.97 -2.53 7.99
N VAL A 135 -1.00 -2.77 8.87
CA VAL A 135 -1.15 -3.66 10.03
C VAL A 135 -2.23 -3.13 10.96
N SER A 136 -3.36 -3.84 11.04
CA SER A 136 -4.56 -3.43 11.77
C SER A 136 -5.48 -4.64 11.96
N LYS A 137 -6.26 -4.68 13.06
CA LYS A 137 -7.32 -5.68 13.25
C LYS A 137 -8.51 -5.49 12.29
N GLY A 138 -8.65 -4.32 11.70
CA GLY A 138 -9.73 -4.01 10.77
C GLY A 138 -11.13 -3.90 11.39
N ARG A 139 -11.26 -4.00 12.70
CA ARG A 139 -12.56 -3.90 13.40
C ARG A 139 -12.97 -2.47 13.68
N LYS A 140 -11.98 -1.58 13.90
CA LYS A 140 -12.13 -0.15 14.22
C LYS A 140 -11.23 0.69 13.33
N ARG A 141 -11.29 2.01 13.49
CA ARG A 141 -10.32 2.96 12.92
C ARG A 141 -9.10 3.03 13.83
N ASP A 142 -8.26 2.00 13.82
CA ASP A 142 -7.17 1.78 14.78
C ASP A 142 -5.77 2.10 14.23
N PHE A 143 -5.65 2.77 13.06
CA PHE A 143 -4.34 3.19 12.57
C PHE A 143 -3.69 4.15 13.55
N THR A 144 -2.43 3.87 13.91
CA THR A 144 -1.63 4.74 14.77
C THR A 144 -1.33 6.07 14.07
N HIS A 145 -0.91 7.07 14.83
CA HIS A 145 -0.44 8.33 14.23
C HIS A 145 0.75 8.09 13.30
N ALA A 146 1.71 7.26 13.72
CA ALA A 146 2.88 6.89 12.91
C ALA A 146 2.49 6.24 11.58
N GLN A 147 1.49 5.34 11.58
CA GLN A 147 0.96 4.76 10.33
C GLN A 147 0.34 5.82 9.43
N LYS A 148 -0.44 6.75 9.95
CA LYS A 148 -1.06 7.83 9.15
C LYS A 148 -0.01 8.72 8.49
N VAL A 149 1.03 9.10 9.24
CA VAL A 149 2.18 9.86 8.72
C VAL A 149 2.89 9.10 7.60
N SER A 150 3.30 7.86 7.87
CA SER A 150 4.04 7.06 6.89
C SER A 150 3.18 6.69 5.68
N LEU A 151 1.87 6.47 5.84
CA LEU A 151 0.97 6.21 4.72
C LEU A 151 0.87 7.40 3.77
N GLY A 152 0.81 8.62 4.31
CA GLY A 152 0.83 9.84 3.51
C GLY A 152 2.15 10.00 2.74
N LYS A 153 3.29 9.80 3.42
CA LYS A 153 4.63 9.83 2.80
C LYS A 153 4.81 8.75 1.74
N LEU A 154 4.35 7.52 1.99
CA LEU A 154 4.37 6.41 1.04
C LEU A 154 3.57 6.75 -0.24
N ALA A 155 2.36 7.29 -0.08
CA ALA A 155 1.53 7.68 -1.21
C ALA A 155 2.21 8.75 -2.08
N ASN A 156 2.89 9.72 -1.46
CA ASN A 156 3.67 10.74 -2.17
C ASN A 156 4.93 10.16 -2.83
N ALA A 157 5.64 9.22 -2.19
CA ALA A 157 6.77 8.53 -2.81
C ALA A 157 6.34 7.74 -4.07
N CYS A 158 5.21 7.03 -4.00
CA CYS A 158 4.64 6.33 -5.15
C CYS A 158 4.24 7.31 -6.27
N LYS A 159 3.63 8.45 -5.92
CA LYS A 159 3.33 9.52 -6.89
C LYS A 159 4.58 10.01 -7.61
N ASP A 160 5.64 10.33 -6.86
CA ASP A 160 6.88 10.87 -7.41
C ASP A 160 7.56 9.85 -8.33
N ALA A 161 7.64 8.58 -7.89
CA ALA A 161 8.24 7.50 -8.66
C ALA A 161 7.50 7.18 -9.95
N SER A 162 6.18 7.31 -9.95
CA SER A 162 5.31 6.95 -11.09
C SER A 162 4.91 8.13 -11.95
N GLY A 163 5.27 9.37 -11.56
CA GLY A 163 4.91 10.59 -12.30
C GLY A 163 3.40 10.86 -12.34
N TRP A 164 2.65 10.48 -11.30
CA TRP A 164 1.18 10.60 -11.33
C TRP A 164 0.70 12.04 -11.38
N LYS A 165 -0.12 12.34 -12.39
CA LYS A 165 -0.98 13.51 -12.45
C LYS A 165 -2.37 13.16 -11.88
N GLY A 166 -3.07 14.14 -11.28
CA GLY A 166 -4.39 13.90 -10.68
C GLY A 166 -4.33 12.94 -9.49
N PHE A 167 -3.49 13.23 -8.52
CA PHE A 167 -3.09 12.39 -7.40
C PHE A 167 -4.27 11.73 -6.64
N TRP A 168 -5.35 12.48 -6.40
CA TRP A 168 -6.49 11.99 -5.62
C TRP A 168 -7.22 10.79 -6.21
N LYS A 169 -7.28 10.70 -7.53
CA LYS A 169 -7.88 9.55 -8.22
C LYS A 169 -6.96 8.32 -8.27
N ARG A 170 -5.77 8.41 -7.68
CA ARG A 170 -4.79 7.33 -7.65
C ARG A 170 -4.68 6.64 -6.29
N LEU A 171 -5.58 6.98 -5.36
CA LEU A 171 -5.59 6.47 -3.99
C LEU A 171 -6.94 5.79 -3.66
N PRO A 172 -7.28 4.67 -4.32
CA PRO A 172 -8.45 3.87 -3.98
C PRO A 172 -8.22 3.04 -2.71
N ASN A 173 -9.30 2.61 -2.07
CA ASN A 173 -9.28 1.54 -1.08
C ASN A 173 -9.89 0.26 -1.67
N HIS A 174 -9.66 -0.89 -1.02
CA HIS A 174 -10.07 -2.19 -1.53
C HIS A 174 -11.59 -2.30 -1.75
N ARG A 175 -12.39 -1.75 -0.86
CA ARG A 175 -13.87 -1.75 -1.00
C ARG A 175 -14.39 -0.92 -2.18
N THR A 176 -13.60 0.01 -2.73
CA THR A 176 -13.95 0.70 -3.97
C THR A 176 -13.59 -0.10 -5.21
N TRP A 177 -12.60 -0.99 -5.10
CA TRP A 177 -12.24 -1.95 -6.15
C TRP A 177 -13.24 -3.10 -6.24
N THR A 178 -13.70 -3.62 -5.08
CA THR A 178 -14.66 -4.72 -5.04
C THR A 178 -15.57 -4.65 -3.80
N SER A 179 -16.88 -4.82 -3.99
CA SER A 179 -17.88 -4.84 -2.92
C SER A 179 -17.73 -6.03 -1.95
N ARG A 180 -16.98 -7.07 -2.34
CA ARG A 180 -16.71 -8.25 -1.50
C ARG A 180 -15.74 -7.97 -0.35
N LYS A 181 -15.10 -6.81 -0.35
CA LYS A 181 -14.10 -6.40 0.64
C LYS A 181 -14.57 -5.20 1.45
N VAL A 182 -14.17 -5.16 2.71
CA VAL A 182 -14.55 -4.10 3.67
C VAL A 182 -13.37 -3.21 4.06
N ASP A 183 -12.17 -3.57 3.64
CA ASP A 183 -10.95 -2.86 3.96
C ASP A 183 -10.72 -1.67 2.98
N THR A 184 -10.32 -0.52 3.46
CA THR A 184 -10.10 -0.23 4.88
C THR A 184 -11.36 0.38 5.51
N ARG A 185 -11.40 0.44 6.87
CA ARG A 185 -12.49 1.13 7.61
C ARG A 185 -12.45 2.65 7.48
N TYR A 186 -11.38 3.20 6.93
CA TYR A 186 -11.24 4.63 6.69
C TYR A 186 -11.89 5.05 5.37
N SER A 187 -12.49 6.24 5.38
CA SER A 187 -13.02 6.85 4.16
C SER A 187 -11.90 7.26 3.21
N LEU A 188 -12.20 7.36 1.93
CA LEU A 188 -11.25 7.91 0.94
C LEU A 188 -10.80 9.32 1.29
N THR A 189 -11.70 10.15 1.86
CA THR A 189 -11.36 11.50 2.34
C THR A 189 -10.27 11.46 3.41
N ALA A 190 -10.40 10.56 4.41
CA ALA A 190 -9.38 10.40 5.44
C ALA A 190 -8.02 9.95 4.88
N LEU A 191 -8.01 8.94 3.98
CA LEU A 191 -6.78 8.45 3.35
C LEU A 191 -6.09 9.55 2.53
N ARG A 192 -6.87 10.32 1.80
CA ARG A 192 -6.38 11.44 0.97
C ARG A 192 -5.89 12.60 1.81
N SER A 193 -6.54 12.93 2.94
CA SER A 193 -6.08 14.01 3.82
C SER A 193 -4.69 13.72 4.38
N TRP A 194 -4.37 12.47 4.72
CA TRP A 194 -3.02 12.14 5.19
C TRP A 194 -1.97 12.30 4.09
N ALA A 195 -2.30 11.97 2.84
CA ALA A 195 -1.39 12.20 1.70
C ALA A 195 -1.18 13.70 1.40
N THR A 196 -2.10 14.58 1.84
CA THR A 196 -1.92 16.03 1.77
C THR A 196 -1.10 16.57 2.94
N LEU A 197 -1.42 16.10 4.16
CA LEU A 197 -0.81 16.62 5.39
C LEU A 197 0.65 16.18 5.55
N TYR A 198 0.96 14.95 5.14
CA TYR A 198 2.27 14.32 5.35
C TYR A 198 3.00 14.11 4.00
N ARG A 199 3.37 15.23 3.38
CA ARG A 199 4.12 15.24 2.11
C ARG A 199 5.59 14.96 2.28
#